data_b32d4e22a4875c764d25ea8c3d453677
#
_entry.id   b32d4e22a4875c764d25ea8c3d453677
#
_cell.length_a   1.000
_cell.length_b   1.000
_cell.length_c   1.000
_cell.angle_alpha   90.00
_cell.angle_beta   90.00
_cell.angle_gamma   90.00
#
_symmetry.space_group_name_H-M   'P 1'
#
loop_
_entity.id
_entity.type
_entity.pdbx_description
1 polymer ?
#
loop_
_entity_poly.entity_id
_entity_poly.type
_entity_poly.pdbx_seq_one_letter_code
_entity_poly.pdbx_strand_id
1 'polypeptide(L)'
;MTVLPLSPAYLEGMFTLRGSVIPVINLGRLFRPGAPAATATDKVAILDFQQVLIGIVFQDTGEIMRVQPAQRSTLQYAAGDAHAVIAGTILLDDGARLLQILDPHALIRIENVPQVLARQAANGKQAARLLAQGERRQCVSFHAAGSTFAFDMAAIQEIIRVPELHSSMLNSELCLGRMHFRGRQVAVVDFAALLQATGSSVGTSLQQRVIVVRLDDATVGFLVDSVDSIVHYVSDEVLPIPLLSKARAAMFAGCISKDGAGDIIVLDHREILSHAEIVEMRQGHARLYPAKEEAAATRKAQRQVYITFTVDNPFAIEIKQVREIIDVGGAITRPPGLPPFMRGILNLRQQMISIVDLRQLYGMAPLADESNAKILIIERGEERYGFVVDAVNNIMTISDSQRFPAPQLMRTGNHDDLRSEMEEMIDIGTAEQRQTLSVFRCDRLLDKLGQEAA
;
A
#
# COMPACT_ATOMS: atom_id res chain seq x y z
N MET A 1 -10.69 -8.03 -6.89
CA MET A 1 -11.71 -7.48 -5.97
C MET A 1 -11.06 -7.31 -4.61
N THR A 2 -11.12 -6.12 -4.04
CA THR A 2 -10.46 -5.77 -2.77
C THR A 2 -11.47 -5.91 -1.64
N VAL A 3 -11.13 -6.74 -0.65
CA VAL A 3 -11.97 -6.92 0.54
C VAL A 3 -11.76 -5.74 1.48
N LEU A 4 -12.85 -5.14 1.96
CA LEU A 4 -12.79 -4.07 2.96
C LEU A 4 -12.83 -4.67 4.37
N PRO A 5 -11.85 -4.37 5.20
CA PRO A 5 -11.93 -4.71 6.62
C PRO A 5 -13.13 -4.04 7.29
N LEU A 6 -13.66 -4.66 8.33
CA LEU A 6 -14.80 -4.16 9.10
C LEU A 6 -16.11 -4.05 8.29
N SER A 7 -16.20 -4.70 7.13
CA SER A 7 -17.40 -4.71 6.31
C SER A 7 -18.37 -5.82 6.72
N PRO A 8 -19.68 -5.63 6.50
CA PRO A 8 -20.66 -6.68 6.74
C PRO A 8 -20.37 -7.92 5.89
N ALA A 9 -20.74 -9.11 6.36
CA ALA A 9 -20.48 -10.37 5.68
C ALA A 9 -21.10 -10.48 4.27
N TYR A 10 -22.16 -9.73 3.98
CA TYR A 10 -22.80 -9.69 2.65
C TYR A 10 -22.08 -8.79 1.64
N LEU A 11 -21.14 -7.94 2.08
CA LEU A 11 -20.28 -7.18 1.19
C LEU A 11 -19.02 -8.00 0.87
N GLU A 12 -18.95 -8.54 -0.32
CA GLU A 12 -17.82 -9.37 -0.78
C GLU A 12 -16.54 -8.54 -0.99
N GLY A 13 -16.67 -7.23 -1.14
CA GLY A 13 -15.57 -6.30 -1.37
C GLY A 13 -15.96 -5.20 -2.35
N MET A 14 -14.94 -4.63 -2.99
CA MET A 14 -15.13 -3.61 -4.02
C MET A 14 -14.13 -3.81 -5.16
N PHE A 15 -14.42 -3.20 -6.30
CA PHE A 15 -13.48 -3.11 -7.42
C PHE A 15 -13.64 -1.77 -8.12
N THR A 16 -12.61 -1.37 -8.83
CA THR A 16 -12.60 -0.11 -9.58
C THR A 16 -13.00 -0.35 -11.01
N LEU A 17 -13.99 0.40 -11.49
CA LEU A 17 -14.40 0.39 -12.89
C LEU A 17 -14.58 1.82 -13.38
N ARG A 18 -13.86 2.18 -14.47
CA ARG A 18 -13.94 3.50 -15.12
C ARG A 18 -13.80 4.68 -14.15
N GLY A 19 -12.91 4.57 -13.17
CA GLY A 19 -12.66 5.62 -12.18
C GLY A 19 -13.69 5.74 -11.06
N SER A 20 -14.56 4.72 -10.89
CA SER A 20 -15.48 4.62 -9.76
C SER A 20 -15.23 3.35 -8.99
N VAL A 21 -15.27 3.42 -7.68
CA VAL A 21 -15.18 2.25 -6.79
C VAL A 21 -16.57 1.67 -6.61
N ILE A 22 -16.79 0.42 -7.02
CA ILE A 22 -18.09 -0.23 -7.00
C ILE A 22 -18.13 -1.27 -5.89
N PRO A 23 -18.99 -1.13 -4.87
CA PRO A 23 -19.20 -2.14 -3.84
C PRO A 23 -19.94 -3.34 -4.43
N VAL A 24 -19.58 -4.55 -3.99
CA VAL A 24 -20.13 -5.81 -4.47
C VAL A 24 -20.88 -6.52 -3.35
N ILE A 25 -22.16 -6.73 -3.54
CA ILE A 25 -23.07 -7.35 -2.57
C ILE A 25 -23.37 -8.77 -2.98
N ASN A 26 -23.33 -9.67 -2.02
CA ASN A 26 -23.82 -11.03 -2.13
C ASN A 26 -25.20 -11.12 -1.45
N LEU A 27 -26.26 -11.14 -2.27
CA LEU A 27 -27.63 -11.25 -1.76
C LEU A 27 -27.88 -12.55 -0.99
N GLY A 28 -27.17 -13.64 -1.36
CA GLY A 28 -27.25 -14.90 -0.63
C GLY A 28 -26.83 -14.76 0.82
N ARG A 29 -25.78 -13.98 1.08
CA ARG A 29 -25.29 -13.66 2.42
C ARG A 29 -26.12 -12.60 3.13
N LEU A 30 -26.73 -11.69 2.38
CA LEU A 30 -27.66 -10.70 2.94
C LEU A 30 -28.88 -11.40 3.56
N PHE A 31 -29.46 -12.38 2.85
CA PHE A 31 -30.63 -13.12 3.33
C PHE A 31 -30.28 -14.24 4.30
N ARG A 32 -29.09 -14.82 4.19
CA ARG A 32 -28.60 -15.94 5.02
C ARG A 32 -27.14 -15.68 5.40
N PRO A 33 -26.87 -15.15 6.59
CA PRO A 33 -25.51 -14.81 7.04
C PRO A 33 -24.49 -15.95 6.97
N GLY A 34 -24.93 -17.20 6.95
CA GLY A 34 -24.05 -18.39 6.79
C GLY A 34 -23.86 -18.87 5.35
N ALA A 35 -24.38 -18.15 4.34
CA ALA A 35 -24.17 -18.53 2.95
C ALA A 35 -22.69 -18.40 2.53
N PRO A 36 -22.21 -19.23 1.55
CA PRO A 36 -20.83 -19.20 1.10
C PRO A 36 -20.45 -17.86 0.49
N ALA A 37 -19.17 -17.54 0.51
CA ALA A 37 -18.62 -16.40 -0.20
C ALA A 37 -18.71 -16.58 -1.71
N ALA A 38 -18.60 -15.49 -2.45
CA ALA A 38 -18.50 -15.54 -3.91
C ALA A 38 -17.26 -16.31 -4.35
N THR A 39 -17.40 -17.07 -5.43
CA THR A 39 -16.35 -17.85 -6.05
C THR A 39 -15.81 -17.14 -7.30
N ALA A 40 -14.67 -17.59 -7.81
CA ALA A 40 -14.09 -17.04 -9.05
C ALA A 40 -14.96 -17.25 -10.29
N THR A 41 -15.94 -18.19 -10.25
CA THR A 41 -16.86 -18.49 -11.33
C THR A 41 -18.13 -17.66 -11.30
N ASP A 42 -18.42 -17.02 -10.18
CA ASP A 42 -19.60 -16.16 -10.04
C ASP A 42 -19.43 -14.87 -10.85
N LYS A 43 -20.54 -14.33 -11.30
CA LYS A 43 -20.62 -13.13 -12.11
C LYS A 43 -21.09 -11.97 -11.27
N VAL A 44 -20.73 -10.74 -11.66
CA VAL A 44 -21.19 -9.51 -11.00
C VAL A 44 -22.02 -8.69 -12.00
N ALA A 45 -23.26 -8.43 -11.67
CA ALA A 45 -24.10 -7.47 -12.37
C ALA A 45 -23.89 -6.09 -11.76
N ILE A 46 -23.55 -5.10 -12.59
CA ILE A 46 -23.43 -3.72 -12.17
C ILE A 46 -24.75 -3.03 -12.44
N LEU A 47 -25.37 -2.53 -11.39
CA LEU A 47 -26.56 -1.72 -11.47
C LEU A 47 -26.15 -0.25 -11.37
N ASP A 48 -26.61 0.54 -12.34
CA ASP A 48 -26.57 2.00 -12.31
C ASP A 48 -27.97 2.51 -12.09
N PHE A 49 -28.26 2.97 -10.90
CA PHE A 49 -29.57 3.49 -10.53
C PHE A 49 -29.45 4.85 -9.86
N GLN A 50 -30.03 5.87 -10.47
CA GLN A 50 -29.93 7.26 -10.02
C GLN A 50 -28.48 7.73 -9.80
N GLN A 51 -27.57 7.33 -10.69
CA GLN A 51 -26.13 7.58 -10.62
C GLN A 51 -25.40 6.88 -9.45
N VAL A 52 -26.08 5.98 -8.73
CA VAL A 52 -25.45 5.12 -7.73
C VAL A 52 -25.10 3.79 -8.37
N LEU A 53 -23.81 3.43 -8.29
CA LEU A 53 -23.31 2.16 -8.81
C LEU A 53 -23.21 1.12 -7.70
N ILE A 54 -23.74 -0.08 -7.98
CA ILE A 54 -23.65 -1.23 -7.08
C ILE A 54 -23.44 -2.51 -7.89
N GLY A 55 -22.58 -3.40 -7.41
CA GLY A 55 -22.36 -4.73 -7.96
C GLY A 55 -23.19 -5.77 -7.18
N ILE A 56 -23.83 -6.69 -7.87
CA ILE A 56 -24.55 -7.81 -7.27
C ILE A 56 -23.96 -9.11 -7.78
N VAL A 57 -23.57 -10.00 -6.85
CA VAL A 57 -23.07 -11.35 -7.19
C VAL A 57 -24.23 -12.25 -7.57
N PHE A 58 -24.06 -12.98 -8.67
CA PHE A 58 -24.98 -14.02 -9.13
C PHE A 58 -24.22 -15.15 -9.82
N GLN A 59 -24.83 -16.33 -9.88
CA GLN A 59 -24.19 -17.52 -10.46
C GLN A 59 -24.37 -17.55 -11.98
N ASP A 60 -25.60 -17.35 -12.45
CA ASP A 60 -25.91 -17.44 -13.87
C ASP A 60 -27.07 -16.53 -14.30
N THR A 61 -27.12 -16.23 -15.61
CA THR A 61 -28.19 -15.43 -16.21
C THR A 61 -29.22 -16.36 -16.87
N GLY A 62 -30.49 -16.09 -16.59
CA GLY A 62 -31.60 -16.72 -17.27
C GLY A 62 -32.02 -15.98 -18.55
N GLU A 63 -33.22 -16.25 -19.00
CA GLU A 63 -33.82 -15.62 -20.17
C GLU A 63 -34.38 -14.24 -19.87
N ILE A 64 -34.38 -13.37 -20.90
CA ILE A 64 -35.13 -12.11 -20.82
C ILE A 64 -36.61 -12.43 -21.08
N MET A 65 -37.42 -12.23 -20.05
CA MET A 65 -38.83 -12.56 -20.14
C MET A 65 -39.71 -11.29 -20.20
N ARG A 66 -40.80 -11.40 -20.97
CA ARG A 66 -41.88 -10.41 -20.97
C ARG A 66 -42.97 -10.90 -20.04
N VAL A 67 -43.26 -10.13 -19.00
CA VAL A 67 -44.24 -10.49 -17.97
C VAL A 67 -45.45 -9.59 -18.09
N GLN A 68 -46.62 -10.19 -18.02
CA GLN A 68 -47.90 -9.44 -17.97
C GLN A 68 -48.13 -8.90 -16.54
N PRO A 69 -48.80 -7.73 -16.39
CA PRO A 69 -49.08 -7.17 -15.06
C PRO A 69 -49.86 -8.14 -14.14
N ALA A 70 -50.73 -8.98 -14.70
CA ALA A 70 -51.51 -9.96 -13.93
C ALA A 70 -50.66 -11.09 -13.30
N GLN A 71 -49.48 -11.33 -13.80
CA GLN A 71 -48.52 -12.33 -13.27
C GLN A 71 -47.65 -11.80 -12.14
N ARG A 72 -47.75 -10.50 -11.86
CA ARG A 72 -46.90 -9.81 -10.88
C ARG A 72 -47.67 -9.58 -9.58
N SER A 73 -47.08 -9.99 -8.48
CA SER A 73 -47.55 -9.67 -7.13
C SER A 73 -46.56 -8.74 -6.45
N THR A 74 -47.07 -7.72 -5.76
CA THR A 74 -46.26 -6.78 -4.99
C THR A 74 -46.11 -7.28 -3.55
N LEU A 75 -44.92 -7.21 -3.00
CA LEU A 75 -44.63 -7.52 -1.60
C LEU A 75 -44.29 -6.22 -0.86
N GLN A 76 -44.72 -6.12 0.38
CA GLN A 76 -44.33 -5.01 1.25
C GLN A 76 -43.68 -5.58 2.51
N TYR A 77 -42.48 -5.13 2.81
CA TYR A 77 -41.72 -5.49 4.01
C TYR A 77 -41.63 -4.28 4.95
N ALA A 78 -41.40 -4.55 6.22
CA ALA A 78 -41.13 -3.49 7.19
C ALA A 78 -39.81 -2.77 6.86
N ALA A 79 -39.74 -1.49 7.18
CA ALA A 79 -38.49 -0.74 6.99
C ALA A 79 -37.34 -1.35 7.84
N GLY A 80 -36.21 -1.62 7.22
CA GLY A 80 -35.03 -2.25 7.87
C GLY A 80 -35.01 -3.78 7.77
N ASP A 81 -36.01 -4.44 7.19
CA ASP A 81 -35.92 -5.87 6.89
C ASP A 81 -34.99 -6.12 5.71
N ALA A 82 -34.09 -7.11 5.84
CA ALA A 82 -33.20 -7.52 4.77
C ALA A 82 -33.93 -7.94 3.49
N HIS A 83 -35.18 -8.43 3.62
CA HIS A 83 -36.00 -8.82 2.50
C HIS A 83 -36.71 -7.64 1.81
N ALA A 84 -36.60 -6.42 2.34
CA ALA A 84 -37.19 -5.22 1.72
C ALA A 84 -36.60 -4.94 0.32
N VAL A 85 -35.49 -5.57 -0.05
CA VAL A 85 -34.93 -5.53 -1.41
C VAL A 85 -35.74 -6.32 -2.44
N ILE A 86 -36.76 -7.06 -2.02
CA ILE A 86 -37.69 -7.82 -2.89
C ILE A 86 -38.96 -7.02 -3.06
N ALA A 87 -39.19 -6.44 -4.25
CA ALA A 87 -40.37 -5.64 -4.56
C ALA A 87 -41.63 -6.49 -4.80
N GLY A 88 -41.45 -7.74 -5.17
CA GLY A 88 -42.57 -8.59 -5.53
C GLY A 88 -42.15 -9.92 -6.10
N THR A 89 -43.10 -10.65 -6.61
CA THR A 89 -42.91 -11.97 -7.24
C THR A 89 -43.62 -12.04 -8.59
N ILE A 90 -43.11 -12.89 -9.48
CA ILE A 90 -43.71 -13.23 -10.76
C ILE A 90 -44.05 -14.71 -10.72
N LEU A 91 -45.27 -15.04 -11.00
CA LEU A 91 -45.73 -16.42 -11.18
C LEU A 91 -45.64 -16.81 -12.65
N LEU A 92 -44.91 -17.87 -12.92
CA LEU A 92 -44.69 -18.44 -14.24
C LEU A 92 -45.26 -19.86 -14.27
N ASP A 93 -45.53 -20.37 -15.49
CA ASP A 93 -45.97 -21.73 -15.70
C ASP A 93 -47.16 -22.15 -14.83
N ASP A 94 -48.20 -21.31 -14.84
CA ASP A 94 -49.43 -21.46 -14.02
C ASP A 94 -49.15 -21.64 -12.51
N GLY A 95 -48.10 -20.99 -12.01
CA GLY A 95 -47.71 -21.02 -10.60
C GLY A 95 -46.65 -22.06 -10.23
N ALA A 96 -46.19 -22.85 -11.18
CA ALA A 96 -45.11 -23.84 -10.93
C ALA A 96 -43.73 -23.23 -10.69
N ARG A 97 -43.49 -22.03 -11.23
CA ARG A 97 -42.24 -21.28 -11.03
C ARG A 97 -42.50 -19.90 -10.45
N LEU A 98 -41.72 -19.53 -9.45
CA LEU A 98 -41.81 -18.23 -8.80
C LEU A 98 -40.50 -17.52 -8.93
N LEU A 99 -40.51 -16.30 -9.49
CA LEU A 99 -39.36 -15.43 -9.56
C LEU A 99 -39.54 -14.22 -8.62
N GLN A 100 -38.50 -13.84 -7.94
CA GLN A 100 -38.50 -12.64 -7.10
C GLN A 100 -38.01 -11.44 -7.92
N ILE A 101 -38.69 -10.30 -7.72
CA ILE A 101 -38.32 -9.03 -8.34
C ILE A 101 -37.51 -8.23 -7.33
N LEU A 102 -36.30 -7.86 -7.69
CA LEU A 102 -35.50 -6.97 -6.84
C LEU A 102 -35.93 -5.50 -7.02
N ASP A 103 -35.95 -4.76 -5.92
CA ASP A 103 -36.18 -3.31 -5.91
C ASP A 103 -34.85 -2.56 -5.98
N PRO A 104 -34.55 -1.86 -7.08
CA PRO A 104 -33.32 -1.08 -7.19
C PRO A 104 -33.21 0.02 -6.12
N HIS A 105 -34.34 0.62 -5.71
CA HIS A 105 -34.34 1.64 -4.67
C HIS A 105 -33.96 1.07 -3.30
N ALA A 106 -34.46 -0.11 -2.98
CA ALA A 106 -34.15 -0.78 -1.74
C ALA A 106 -32.69 -1.30 -1.73
N LEU A 107 -32.19 -1.81 -2.88
CA LEU A 107 -30.84 -2.28 -3.02
C LEU A 107 -29.80 -1.18 -2.73
N ILE A 108 -30.02 0.06 -3.21
CA ILE A 108 -29.11 1.18 -2.93
C ILE A 108 -29.25 1.73 -1.51
N ARG A 109 -30.29 1.34 -0.77
CA ARG A 109 -30.56 1.75 0.62
C ARG A 109 -30.27 0.66 1.65
N ILE A 110 -29.70 -0.47 1.23
CA ILE A 110 -29.29 -1.51 2.18
C ILE A 110 -28.39 -0.86 3.23
N GLU A 111 -28.69 -1.11 4.49
CA GLU A 111 -27.93 -0.58 5.60
C GLU A 111 -26.46 -0.98 5.49
N ASN A 112 -25.55 -0.03 5.71
CA ASN A 112 -24.11 -0.21 5.56
C ASN A 112 -23.62 -0.59 4.14
N VAL A 113 -24.41 -0.36 3.08
CA VAL A 113 -23.91 -0.38 1.71
C VAL A 113 -23.65 1.05 1.24
N PRO A 114 -22.44 1.32 0.75
CA PRO A 114 -22.06 2.66 0.34
C PRO A 114 -22.75 3.07 -0.96
N GLN A 115 -23.21 4.30 -0.99
CA GLN A 115 -23.68 4.93 -2.21
C GLN A 115 -22.50 5.58 -2.93
N VAL A 116 -22.10 5.00 -4.03
CA VAL A 116 -21.06 5.59 -4.91
C VAL A 116 -21.76 6.28 -6.06
N LEU A 117 -21.67 7.60 -6.08
CA LEU A 117 -22.16 8.39 -7.22
C LEU A 117 -21.26 8.12 -8.42
N ALA A 118 -21.85 7.74 -9.55
CA ALA A 118 -21.12 7.60 -10.81
C ALA A 118 -20.50 8.95 -11.17
N ARG A 119 -19.15 9.02 -11.20
CA ARG A 119 -18.49 10.18 -11.76
C ARG A 119 -18.84 10.26 -13.23
N GLN A 120 -19.40 11.38 -13.66
CA GLN A 120 -19.53 11.65 -15.10
C GLN A 120 -18.12 11.52 -15.70
N ALA A 121 -17.96 10.63 -16.68
CA ALA A 121 -16.71 10.42 -17.38
C ALA A 121 -16.28 11.77 -18.00
N ALA A 122 -15.46 12.52 -17.27
CA ALA A 122 -14.80 13.68 -17.82
C ALA A 122 -13.98 13.19 -19.03
N ASN A 123 -14.21 13.82 -20.17
CA ASN A 123 -13.52 13.53 -21.43
C ASN A 123 -12.03 13.32 -21.14
N GLY A 124 -11.47 12.18 -21.56
CA GLY A 124 -10.13 11.70 -21.17
C GLY A 124 -8.98 12.72 -21.36
N LYS A 125 -9.16 13.75 -22.21
CA LYS A 125 -8.24 14.89 -22.37
C LYS A 125 -8.29 15.91 -21.22
N GLN A 126 -9.42 16.01 -20.52
CA GLN A 126 -9.59 16.91 -19.38
C GLN A 126 -9.07 16.25 -18.09
N ALA A 127 -9.27 14.94 -17.95
CA ALA A 127 -8.69 14.15 -16.87
C ALA A 127 -7.15 14.15 -16.93
N ALA A 128 -6.56 13.97 -18.12
CA ALA A 128 -5.11 14.05 -18.31
C ALA A 128 -4.51 15.44 -18.02
N ARG A 129 -5.28 16.53 -18.25
CA ARG A 129 -4.87 17.89 -17.90
C ARG A 129 -4.97 18.20 -16.41
N LEU A 130 -5.99 17.68 -15.73
CA LEU A 130 -6.15 17.80 -14.27
C LEU A 130 -5.08 16.97 -13.53
N LEU A 131 -4.76 15.77 -14.03
CA LEU A 131 -3.67 14.93 -13.52
C LEU A 131 -2.29 15.61 -13.61
N ALA A 132 -2.10 16.52 -14.57
CA ALA A 132 -0.84 17.28 -14.71
C ALA A 132 -0.72 18.45 -13.71
N GLN A 133 -1.81 18.85 -13.03
CA GLN A 133 -1.84 19.99 -12.10
C GLN A 133 -2.03 19.57 -10.62
N GLY A 134 -2.34 18.31 -10.35
CA GLY A 134 -2.52 17.81 -8.99
C GLY A 134 -1.21 17.71 -8.20
N GLU A 135 -1.29 17.84 -6.88
CA GLU A 135 -0.15 17.66 -5.98
C GLU A 135 0.32 16.19 -6.05
N ARG A 136 1.56 15.99 -6.49
CA ARG A 136 2.18 14.66 -6.55
C ARG A 136 2.55 14.20 -5.15
N ARG A 137 2.08 13.03 -4.75
CA ARG A 137 2.33 12.40 -3.47
C ARG A 137 2.96 11.03 -3.63
N GLN A 138 3.60 10.57 -2.58
CA GLN A 138 4.18 9.23 -2.49
C GLN A 138 3.60 8.52 -1.28
N CYS A 139 3.28 7.25 -1.45
CA CYS A 139 2.91 6.37 -0.36
C CYS A 139 3.68 5.06 -0.44
N VAL A 140 3.77 4.36 0.68
CA VAL A 140 4.31 3.01 0.74
C VAL A 140 3.16 2.04 0.86
N SER A 141 3.06 1.11 -0.09
CA SER A 141 2.08 0.04 -0.04
C SER A 141 2.57 -1.14 0.79
N PHE A 142 1.64 -1.77 1.48
CA PHE A 142 1.90 -2.92 2.34
C PHE A 142 0.67 -3.83 2.42
N HIS A 143 0.90 -5.10 2.72
CA HIS A 143 -0.16 -6.07 2.95
C HIS A 143 -0.45 -6.26 4.43
N ALA A 144 -1.74 -6.34 4.75
CA ALA A 144 -2.24 -6.74 6.05
C ALA A 144 -3.65 -7.32 5.92
N ALA A 145 -3.96 -8.37 6.65
CA ALA A 145 -5.28 -8.99 6.67
C ALA A 145 -5.85 -9.31 5.26
N GLY A 146 -4.99 -9.71 4.33
CA GLY A 146 -5.36 -10.09 2.96
C GLY A 146 -5.68 -8.92 2.02
N SER A 147 -5.45 -7.67 2.43
CA SER A 147 -5.69 -6.47 1.61
C SER A 147 -4.43 -5.61 1.50
N THR A 148 -4.38 -4.76 0.48
CA THR A 148 -3.27 -3.83 0.25
C THR A 148 -3.64 -2.44 0.75
N PHE A 149 -2.82 -1.92 1.64
CA PHE A 149 -2.94 -0.60 2.22
C PHE A 149 -1.75 0.28 1.86
N ALA A 150 -1.87 1.57 2.09
CA ALA A 150 -0.74 2.47 1.96
C ALA A 150 -0.76 3.58 3.01
N PHE A 151 0.42 3.89 3.54
CA PHE A 151 0.67 5.10 4.31
C PHE A 151 1.31 6.18 3.42
N ASP A 152 0.89 7.42 3.62
CA ASP A 152 1.62 8.57 3.05
C ASP A 152 3.07 8.55 3.55
N MET A 153 4.01 8.77 2.64
CA MET A 153 5.44 8.76 2.93
C MET A 153 5.82 9.75 4.05
N ALA A 154 5.14 10.90 4.10
CA ALA A 154 5.40 11.92 5.12
C ALA A 154 5.10 11.46 6.55
N ALA A 155 4.22 10.45 6.71
CA ALA A 155 3.87 9.89 8.01
C ALA A 155 4.91 8.87 8.51
N ILE A 156 5.64 8.23 7.60
CA ILE A 156 6.55 7.13 7.91
C ILE A 156 7.89 7.71 8.40
N GLN A 157 8.34 7.24 9.55
CA GLN A 157 9.67 7.54 10.06
C GLN A 157 10.70 6.51 9.60
N GLU A 158 10.31 5.24 9.65
CA GLU A 158 11.18 4.12 9.28
C GLU A 158 10.35 2.85 9.05
N ILE A 159 10.87 1.97 8.21
CA ILE A 159 10.34 0.60 8.03
C ILE A 159 11.47 -0.35 8.38
N ILE A 160 11.22 -1.19 9.37
CA ILE A 160 12.24 -2.09 9.92
C ILE A 160 11.78 -3.54 9.90
N ARG A 161 12.72 -4.47 9.95
CA ARG A 161 12.42 -5.88 10.24
C ARG A 161 11.82 -5.96 11.64
N VAL A 162 11.01 -6.98 11.87
CA VAL A 162 10.41 -7.19 13.20
C VAL A 162 11.53 -7.35 14.24
N PRO A 163 11.68 -6.39 15.17
CA PRO A 163 12.69 -6.48 16.21
C PRO A 163 12.23 -7.41 17.34
N GLU A 164 13.09 -7.68 18.30
CA GLU A 164 12.67 -8.31 19.54
C GLU A 164 11.67 -7.41 20.28
N LEU A 165 10.47 -7.96 20.51
CA LEU A 165 9.41 -7.26 21.22
C LEU A 165 9.46 -7.61 22.71
N HIS A 166 9.53 -6.56 23.54
CA HIS A 166 9.49 -6.72 24.98
C HIS A 166 8.06 -6.60 25.49
N SER A 167 7.64 -7.54 26.32
CA SER A 167 6.35 -7.46 26.98
C SER A 167 6.18 -6.14 27.73
N SER A 168 4.98 -5.60 27.68
CA SER A 168 4.57 -4.40 28.40
C SER A 168 3.35 -4.75 29.26
N MET A 169 3.20 -4.08 30.40
CA MET A 169 1.95 -4.17 31.19
C MET A 169 0.74 -3.61 30.43
N LEU A 170 1.00 -2.92 29.31
CA LEU A 170 -0.01 -2.37 28.39
C LEU A 170 -0.30 -3.30 27.20
N ASN A 171 0.19 -4.54 27.23
CA ASN A 171 -0.14 -5.50 26.19
C ASN A 171 -1.66 -5.73 26.18
N SER A 172 -2.25 -5.58 25.01
CA SER A 172 -3.66 -5.81 24.74
C SER A 172 -3.78 -6.60 23.45
N GLU A 173 -4.98 -6.93 23.04
CA GLU A 173 -5.20 -7.56 21.72
C GLU A 173 -4.64 -6.71 20.56
N LEU A 174 -4.58 -5.40 20.71
CA LEU A 174 -4.03 -4.46 19.73
C LEU A 174 -2.53 -4.23 19.92
N CYS A 175 -2.04 -4.13 21.17
CA CYS A 175 -0.65 -3.79 21.46
C CYS A 175 0.15 -5.07 21.74
N LEU A 176 1.02 -5.46 20.81
CA LEU A 176 1.87 -6.67 20.90
C LEU A 176 3.01 -6.52 21.91
N GLY A 177 3.35 -5.29 22.27
CA GLY A 177 4.45 -5.00 23.17
C GLY A 177 5.16 -3.71 22.80
N ARG A 178 6.41 -3.61 23.19
CA ARG A 178 7.27 -2.45 22.91
C ARG A 178 8.57 -2.88 22.26
N MET A 179 9.12 -1.99 21.47
CA MET A 179 10.45 -2.12 20.87
C MET A 179 11.33 -0.94 21.27
N HIS A 180 12.62 -1.14 21.23
CA HIS A 180 13.59 -0.05 21.36
C HIS A 180 13.84 0.56 19.98
N PHE A 181 13.52 1.85 19.83
CA PHE A 181 13.69 2.57 18.56
C PHE A 181 14.36 3.91 18.80
N ARG A 182 15.58 4.09 18.32
CA ARG A 182 16.37 5.33 18.43
C ARG A 182 16.39 5.91 19.84
N GLY A 183 16.73 5.12 20.84
CA GLY A 183 16.81 5.54 22.24
C GLY A 183 15.45 5.74 22.95
N ARG A 184 14.33 5.42 22.28
CA ARG A 184 12.97 5.55 22.84
C ARG A 184 12.26 4.21 22.82
N GLN A 185 11.33 4.03 23.75
CA GLN A 185 10.42 2.91 23.75
C GLN A 185 9.21 3.27 22.87
N VAL A 186 8.91 2.41 21.88
CA VAL A 186 7.81 2.59 20.93
C VAL A 186 6.88 1.41 21.06
N ALA A 187 5.58 1.66 21.18
CA ALA A 187 4.54 0.63 21.16
C ALA A 187 4.43 0.02 19.77
N VAL A 188 4.27 -1.30 19.71
CA VAL A 188 4.01 -2.02 18.45
C VAL A 188 2.58 -2.54 18.47
N VAL A 189 1.81 -2.10 17.49
CA VAL A 189 0.40 -2.43 17.29
C VAL A 189 0.26 -3.42 16.16
N ASP A 190 -0.54 -4.46 16.35
CA ASP A 190 -0.92 -5.37 15.27
C ASP A 190 -1.92 -4.68 14.34
N PHE A 191 -1.52 -4.42 13.11
CA PHE A 191 -2.39 -3.74 12.15
C PHE A 191 -3.59 -4.60 11.74
N ALA A 192 -3.43 -5.92 11.66
CA ALA A 192 -4.54 -6.83 11.37
C ALA A 192 -5.55 -6.87 12.51
N ALA A 193 -5.10 -6.90 13.75
CA ALA A 193 -5.98 -6.83 14.93
C ALA A 193 -6.72 -5.48 15.00
N LEU A 194 -6.05 -4.38 14.61
CA LEU A 194 -6.69 -3.06 14.48
C LEU A 194 -7.89 -3.08 13.52
N LEU A 195 -7.78 -3.88 12.46
CA LEU A 195 -8.85 -4.10 11.48
C LEU A 195 -9.88 -5.15 11.92
N GLN A 196 -9.81 -5.63 13.16
CA GLN A 196 -10.64 -6.72 13.69
C GLN A 196 -10.54 -8.02 12.86
N ALA A 197 -9.48 -8.16 12.09
CA ALA A 197 -9.13 -9.43 11.44
C ALA A 197 -8.44 -10.36 12.44
N THR A 198 -8.37 -11.64 12.09
CA THR A 198 -7.59 -12.59 12.90
C THR A 198 -6.14 -12.09 12.96
N GLY A 199 -5.65 -11.82 14.17
CA GLY A 199 -4.35 -11.18 14.38
C GLY A 199 -3.20 -11.97 13.75
N SER A 200 -2.20 -11.27 13.27
CA SER A 200 -0.97 -11.87 12.75
C SER A 200 -0.12 -12.38 13.90
N SER A 201 0.32 -13.63 13.87
CA SER A 201 1.31 -14.11 14.85
C SER A 201 2.66 -13.43 14.55
N VAL A 202 3.25 -12.80 15.57
CA VAL A 202 4.55 -12.12 15.46
C VAL A 202 5.64 -13.12 15.06
N GLY A 203 6.44 -12.76 14.06
CA GLY A 203 7.62 -13.53 13.67
C GLY A 203 7.34 -14.80 12.86
N THR A 204 6.11 -15.01 12.38
CA THR A 204 5.75 -16.18 11.58
C THR A 204 6.27 -16.12 10.14
N SER A 205 6.60 -14.94 9.64
CA SER A 205 7.15 -14.73 8.29
C SER A 205 8.35 -13.80 8.31
N LEU A 206 9.37 -14.13 7.53
CA LEU A 206 10.54 -13.25 7.28
C LEU A 206 10.16 -11.97 6.52
N GLN A 207 8.98 -11.93 5.91
CA GLN A 207 8.47 -10.78 5.17
C GLN A 207 7.83 -9.74 6.07
N GLN A 208 7.43 -10.12 7.31
CA GLN A 208 6.83 -9.17 8.24
C GLN A 208 7.74 -7.98 8.51
N ARG A 209 7.12 -6.81 8.62
CA ARG A 209 7.81 -5.53 8.88
C ARG A 209 7.05 -4.75 9.96
N VAL A 210 7.79 -3.86 10.61
CA VAL A 210 7.20 -2.83 11.47
C VAL A 210 7.34 -1.50 10.76
N ILE A 211 6.22 -0.88 10.43
CA ILE A 211 6.16 0.48 9.88
C ILE A 211 6.06 1.44 11.07
N VAL A 212 7.10 2.23 11.27
CA VAL A 212 7.16 3.23 12.34
C VAL A 212 6.56 4.53 11.82
N VAL A 213 5.41 4.90 12.37
CA VAL A 213 4.63 6.06 11.94
C VAL A 213 4.61 7.11 13.06
N ARG A 214 4.70 8.37 12.67
CA ARG A 214 4.54 9.49 13.59
C ARG A 214 3.07 9.95 13.57
N LEU A 215 2.43 9.86 14.72
CA LEU A 215 1.06 10.32 14.97
C LEU A 215 1.16 11.56 15.86
N ASP A 216 1.08 12.74 15.26
CA ASP A 216 1.29 14.03 15.94
C ASP A 216 2.55 14.03 16.83
N ASP A 217 2.38 13.96 18.15
CA ASP A 217 3.48 13.93 19.14
C ASP A 217 3.91 12.51 19.55
N ALA A 218 3.25 11.48 19.07
CA ALA A 218 3.55 10.09 19.38
C ALA A 218 4.18 9.35 18.18
N THR A 219 4.96 8.32 18.48
CA THR A 219 5.48 7.37 17.49
C THR A 219 4.93 6.00 17.82
N VAL A 220 4.39 5.31 16.82
CA VAL A 220 3.82 3.97 16.93
C VAL A 220 4.37 3.10 15.82
N GLY A 221 4.71 1.86 16.13
CA GLY A 221 5.06 0.84 15.15
C GLY A 221 3.84 0.00 14.78
N PHE A 222 3.55 -0.16 13.50
CA PHE A 222 2.51 -1.06 13.03
C PHE A 222 3.14 -2.32 12.44
N LEU A 223 2.82 -3.48 13.03
CA LEU A 223 3.19 -4.76 12.46
C LEU A 223 2.31 -5.06 11.25
N VAL A 224 2.92 -5.37 10.12
CA VAL A 224 2.28 -5.69 8.84
C VAL A 224 2.86 -6.97 8.24
N ASP A 225 2.11 -7.64 7.37
CA ASP A 225 2.51 -8.93 6.79
C ASP A 225 3.69 -8.79 5.82
N SER A 226 3.67 -7.76 4.97
CA SER A 226 4.77 -7.40 4.08
C SER A 226 4.68 -5.94 3.64
N VAL A 227 5.78 -5.39 3.17
CA VAL A 227 5.83 -4.09 2.50
C VAL A 227 6.18 -4.32 1.04
N ASP A 228 5.41 -3.73 0.12
CA ASP A 228 5.56 -4.00 -1.31
C ASP A 228 6.42 -2.96 -2.02
N SER A 229 5.86 -1.76 -2.21
CA SER A 229 6.45 -0.77 -3.11
C SER A 229 6.13 0.67 -2.72
N ILE A 230 6.89 1.59 -3.31
CA ILE A 230 6.58 3.02 -3.26
C ILE A 230 5.67 3.33 -4.45
N VAL A 231 4.50 3.87 -4.15
CA VAL A 231 3.51 4.23 -5.15
C VAL A 231 3.42 5.75 -5.25
N HIS A 232 3.57 6.25 -6.47
CA HIS A 232 3.33 7.66 -6.78
C HIS A 232 1.89 7.85 -7.22
N TYR A 233 1.24 8.85 -6.69
CA TYR A 233 -0.13 9.19 -7.05
C TYR A 233 -0.35 10.70 -7.02
N VAL A 234 -1.40 11.14 -7.67
CA VAL A 234 -1.87 12.51 -7.60
C VAL A 234 -3.09 12.54 -6.68
N SER A 235 -3.24 13.60 -5.88
CA SER A 235 -4.36 13.69 -4.92
C SER A 235 -5.72 13.42 -5.58
N ASP A 236 -5.89 13.79 -6.83
CA ASP A 236 -7.13 13.56 -7.60
C ASP A 236 -7.35 12.10 -8.04
N GLU A 237 -6.32 11.24 -7.96
CA GLU A 237 -6.43 9.80 -8.22
C GLU A 237 -7.03 9.04 -7.05
N VAL A 238 -7.06 9.64 -5.85
CA VAL A 238 -7.62 9.01 -4.65
C VAL A 238 -9.15 9.01 -4.76
N LEU A 239 -9.68 7.83 -5.03
CA LEU A 239 -11.12 7.63 -5.12
C LEU A 239 -11.71 7.50 -3.71
N PRO A 240 -12.81 8.18 -3.38
CA PRO A 240 -13.43 8.03 -2.08
C PRO A 240 -13.88 6.58 -1.88
N ILE A 241 -13.53 6.00 -0.74
CA ILE A 241 -14.04 4.69 -0.35
C ILE A 241 -15.39 4.90 0.32
N PRO A 242 -16.39 4.16 -0.10
CA PRO A 242 -17.66 4.13 0.58
C PRO A 242 -17.50 3.45 1.94
N LEU A 243 -17.60 4.22 3.00
CA LEU A 243 -17.35 3.75 4.36
C LEU A 243 -18.57 3.09 4.97
N LEU A 244 -18.40 1.88 5.47
CA LEU A 244 -19.45 0.96 5.86
C LEU A 244 -19.64 0.82 7.36
N SER A 245 -18.64 1.19 8.13
CA SER A 245 -18.66 1.11 9.58
C SER A 245 -18.34 2.46 10.19
N LYS A 246 -19.12 2.85 11.21
CA LYS A 246 -18.83 4.07 11.97
C LYS A 246 -17.56 3.97 12.80
N ALA A 247 -17.16 2.74 13.16
CA ALA A 247 -15.93 2.51 13.91
C ALA A 247 -14.73 2.58 12.96
N ARG A 248 -13.78 3.48 13.26
CA ARG A 248 -12.51 3.64 12.52
C ARG A 248 -12.64 3.98 11.01
N ALA A 249 -13.85 4.35 10.56
CA ALA A 249 -14.08 4.73 9.16
C ALA A 249 -13.18 5.89 8.70
N ALA A 250 -12.90 6.83 9.60
CA ALA A 250 -12.07 7.99 9.33
C ALA A 250 -10.62 7.64 8.94
N MET A 251 -10.12 6.46 9.33
CA MET A 251 -8.75 6.04 8.99
C MET A 251 -8.54 5.78 7.48
N PHE A 252 -9.61 5.60 6.71
CA PHE A 252 -9.53 5.33 5.27
C PHE A 252 -9.71 6.62 4.48
N ALA A 253 -8.63 7.15 3.94
CA ALA A 253 -8.65 8.38 3.13
C ALA A 253 -9.24 8.15 1.73
N GLY A 254 -9.07 6.96 1.16
CA GLY A 254 -9.57 6.61 -0.16
C GLY A 254 -8.88 5.39 -0.75
N CYS A 255 -9.10 5.16 -2.03
CA CYS A 255 -8.51 4.05 -2.78
C CYS A 255 -7.79 4.57 -4.03
N ILE A 256 -6.62 4.02 -4.32
CA ILE A 256 -5.90 4.25 -5.57
C ILE A 256 -5.93 2.94 -6.34
N SER A 257 -6.34 3.00 -7.61
CA SER A 257 -6.23 1.86 -8.52
C SER A 257 -5.00 2.03 -9.40
N LYS A 258 -4.09 1.06 -9.36
CA LYS A 258 -2.88 1.06 -10.21
C LYS A 258 -2.82 -0.22 -11.03
N ASP A 259 -2.52 -0.05 -12.32
CA ASP A 259 -2.32 -1.17 -13.22
C ASP A 259 -1.19 -2.08 -12.70
N GLY A 260 -1.51 -3.35 -12.49
CA GLY A 260 -0.56 -4.36 -12.01
C GLY A 260 -0.42 -4.48 -10.48
N ALA A 261 -0.78 -3.45 -9.69
CA ALA A 261 -0.77 -3.50 -8.22
C ALA A 261 -2.17 -3.66 -7.61
N GLY A 262 -3.23 -3.61 -8.44
CA GLY A 262 -4.61 -3.67 -7.97
C GLY A 262 -5.06 -2.40 -7.24
N ASP A 263 -6.06 -2.56 -6.39
CA ASP A 263 -6.61 -1.47 -5.59
C ASP A 263 -5.86 -1.36 -4.26
N ILE A 264 -5.37 -0.15 -3.96
CA ILE A 264 -4.59 0.16 -2.76
C ILE A 264 -5.41 1.11 -1.88
N ILE A 265 -5.68 0.71 -0.66
CA ILE A 265 -6.43 1.50 0.32
C ILE A 265 -5.47 2.50 0.98
N VAL A 266 -5.68 3.79 0.75
CA VAL A 266 -4.88 4.86 1.35
C VAL A 266 -5.41 5.18 2.74
N LEU A 267 -4.51 5.23 3.71
CA LEU A 267 -4.83 5.49 5.11
C LEU A 267 -4.57 6.95 5.48
N ASP A 268 -5.46 7.52 6.28
CA ASP A 268 -5.14 8.72 7.04
C ASP A 268 -4.52 8.30 8.37
N HIS A 269 -3.21 8.46 8.47
CA HIS A 269 -2.45 8.05 9.65
C HIS A 269 -2.88 8.76 10.94
N ARG A 270 -3.50 9.93 10.85
CA ARG A 270 -3.95 10.71 12.02
C ARG A 270 -5.21 10.13 12.65
N GLU A 271 -6.00 9.43 11.85
CA GLU A 271 -7.29 8.87 12.24
C GLU A 271 -7.22 7.36 12.60
N ILE A 272 -6.03 6.74 12.51
CA ILE A 272 -5.87 5.30 12.77
C ILE A 272 -6.12 4.95 14.23
N LEU A 273 -5.58 5.76 15.13
CA LEU A 273 -5.76 5.61 16.56
C LEU A 273 -6.49 6.84 17.10
N SER A 274 -7.45 6.62 17.98
CA SER A 274 -8.12 7.71 18.66
C SER A 274 -7.12 8.48 19.58
N HIS A 275 -7.40 9.74 19.81
CA HIS A 275 -6.59 10.56 20.73
C HIS A 275 -6.47 9.91 22.11
N ALA A 276 -7.52 9.26 22.61
CA ALA A 276 -7.50 8.53 23.87
C ALA A 276 -6.52 7.34 23.85
N GLU A 277 -6.52 6.53 22.80
CA GLU A 277 -5.58 5.39 22.62
C GLU A 277 -4.13 5.88 22.55
N ILE A 278 -3.87 6.98 21.83
CA ILE A 278 -2.54 7.60 21.74
C ILE A 278 -2.07 8.08 23.11
N VAL A 279 -2.94 8.78 23.85
CA VAL A 279 -2.63 9.32 25.17
C VAL A 279 -2.39 8.17 26.17
N GLU A 280 -3.20 7.12 26.14
CA GLU A 280 -3.04 5.96 27.01
C GLU A 280 -1.72 5.25 26.76
N MET A 281 -1.39 4.94 25.49
CA MET A 281 -0.10 4.34 25.12
C MET A 281 1.07 5.23 25.55
N ARG A 282 0.99 6.55 25.29
CA ARG A 282 2.06 7.49 25.62
C ARG A 282 2.25 7.65 27.12
N GLN A 283 1.18 7.85 27.89
CA GLN A 283 1.24 8.02 29.34
C GLN A 283 1.66 6.74 30.04
N GLY A 284 1.14 5.60 29.63
CA GLY A 284 1.53 4.31 30.14
C GLY A 284 3.01 4.01 29.93
N HIS A 285 3.51 4.21 28.71
CA HIS A 285 4.93 4.00 28.40
C HIS A 285 5.85 5.03 29.08
N ALA A 286 5.48 6.31 29.13
CA ALA A 286 6.28 7.35 29.76
C ALA A 286 6.38 7.18 31.29
N ARG A 287 5.31 6.69 31.93
CA ARG A 287 5.32 6.43 33.39
C ARG A 287 6.11 5.18 33.74
N LEU A 288 5.97 4.11 32.95
CA LEU A 288 6.61 2.83 33.23
C LEU A 288 8.09 2.80 32.79
N TYR A 289 8.43 3.58 31.76
CA TYR A 289 9.75 3.57 31.12
C TYR A 289 10.22 4.98 30.81
N PRO A 290 10.65 5.77 31.84
CA PRO A 290 11.12 7.14 31.61
C PRO A 290 12.33 7.11 30.67
N ALA A 291 12.23 7.85 29.56
CA ALA A 291 13.33 8.02 28.63
C ALA A 291 14.47 8.74 29.33
N LYS A 292 15.71 8.27 29.18
CA LYS A 292 16.88 9.13 29.44
C LYS A 292 16.81 10.25 28.42
N GLU A 293 16.52 11.47 28.90
CA GLU A 293 16.49 12.67 28.07
C GLU A 293 17.90 12.94 27.52
N GLU A 294 18.13 12.56 26.27
CA GLU A 294 19.08 13.30 25.46
C GLU A 294 18.34 14.51 24.91
N ALA A 295 18.73 15.68 25.38
CA ALA A 295 18.18 16.98 24.99
C ALA A 295 18.29 17.15 23.46
N ALA A 296 17.25 16.84 22.75
CA ALA A 296 17.12 17.12 21.32
C ALA A 296 16.76 18.60 21.18
N ALA A 297 17.78 19.43 20.94
CA ALA A 297 17.62 20.81 20.51
C ALA A 297 16.72 20.84 19.26
N THR A 298 15.54 21.39 19.42
CA THR A 298 14.53 21.57 18.36
C THR A 298 14.98 22.70 17.42
N ARG A 299 15.96 22.44 16.58
CA ARG A 299 16.14 23.18 15.34
C ARG A 299 15.27 22.51 14.29
N LYS A 300 14.58 23.30 13.47
CA LYS A 300 13.90 22.84 12.23
C LYS A 300 14.98 22.29 11.28
N ALA A 301 15.51 21.12 11.58
CA ALA A 301 16.43 20.42 10.73
C ALA A 301 15.62 19.89 9.53
N GLN A 302 16.05 20.23 8.34
CA GLN A 302 15.49 19.70 7.12
C GLN A 302 15.67 18.18 7.18
N ARG A 303 14.58 17.43 7.08
CA ARG A 303 14.57 15.98 7.16
C ARG A 303 14.44 15.41 5.77
N GLN A 304 15.27 14.45 5.44
CA GLN A 304 15.24 13.74 4.15
C GLN A 304 15.02 12.26 4.38
N VAL A 305 14.28 11.63 3.47
CA VAL A 305 13.95 10.20 3.54
C VAL A 305 14.90 9.44 2.62
N TYR A 306 15.48 8.37 3.13
CA TYR A 306 16.40 7.50 2.42
C TYR A 306 15.89 6.07 2.40
N ILE A 307 16.14 5.38 1.29
CA ILE A 307 16.02 3.93 1.17
C ILE A 307 17.40 3.34 1.39
N THR A 308 17.51 2.35 2.26
CA THR A 308 18.75 1.60 2.43
C THR A 308 18.66 0.30 1.66
N PHE A 309 19.72 -0.01 0.94
CA PHE A 309 19.86 -1.22 0.12
C PHE A 309 21.26 -1.79 0.25
N THR A 310 21.44 -3.02 -0.19
CA THR A 310 22.71 -3.71 -0.14
C THR A 310 23.15 -4.07 -1.56
N VAL A 311 24.42 -3.79 -1.87
CA VAL A 311 25.19 -4.36 -2.96
C VAL A 311 26.55 -4.72 -2.35
N ASP A 312 26.67 -5.95 -1.82
CA ASP A 312 27.76 -6.41 -0.97
C ASP A 312 27.89 -5.63 0.35
N ASN A 313 27.87 -4.31 0.28
CA ASN A 313 27.88 -3.38 1.42
C ASN A 313 26.55 -2.59 1.48
N PRO A 314 26.20 -2.05 2.66
CA PRO A 314 24.99 -1.25 2.81
C PRO A 314 25.18 0.17 2.27
N PHE A 315 24.20 0.63 1.49
CA PHE A 315 24.10 1.96 0.90
C PHE A 315 22.78 2.62 1.24
N ALA A 316 22.70 3.92 1.06
CA ALA A 316 21.49 4.70 1.15
C ALA A 316 21.29 5.53 -0.12
N ILE A 317 20.05 5.63 -0.60
CA ILE A 317 19.66 6.48 -1.71
C ILE A 317 18.51 7.37 -1.27
N GLU A 318 18.51 8.64 -1.67
CA GLU A 318 17.41 9.54 -1.36
C GLU A 318 16.13 9.07 -2.06
N ILE A 319 15.04 8.94 -1.30
CA ILE A 319 13.79 8.33 -1.79
C ILE A 319 13.22 9.05 -3.01
N LYS A 320 13.39 10.37 -3.09
CA LYS A 320 12.88 11.16 -4.24
C LYS A 320 13.58 10.82 -5.56
N GLN A 321 14.75 10.17 -5.53
CA GLN A 321 15.44 9.68 -6.73
C GLN A 321 14.88 8.34 -7.20
N VAL A 322 14.20 7.59 -6.31
CA VAL A 322 13.62 6.28 -6.62
C VAL A 322 12.16 6.45 -6.96
N ARG A 323 11.79 6.03 -8.17
CA ARG A 323 10.40 6.06 -8.62
C ARG A 323 9.60 4.88 -8.11
N GLU A 324 10.19 3.69 -8.17
CA GLU A 324 9.52 2.44 -7.81
C GLU A 324 10.55 1.38 -7.44
N ILE A 325 10.17 0.41 -6.63
CA ILE A 325 10.97 -0.78 -6.29
C ILE A 325 10.15 -1.98 -6.73
N ILE A 326 10.76 -2.87 -7.51
CA ILE A 326 10.11 -4.09 -8.00
C ILE A 326 10.98 -5.32 -7.76
N ASP A 327 10.37 -6.50 -7.80
CA ASP A 327 11.08 -7.78 -7.74
C ASP A 327 11.85 -8.08 -9.03
N VAL A 328 12.95 -8.83 -8.91
CA VAL A 328 13.69 -9.36 -10.04
C VAL A 328 12.94 -10.59 -10.57
N GLY A 329 11.82 -10.38 -11.27
CA GLY A 329 10.98 -11.50 -11.74
C GLY A 329 10.26 -11.24 -13.06
N GLY A 330 10.37 -10.05 -13.61
CA GLY A 330 9.76 -9.69 -14.89
C GLY A 330 10.49 -10.29 -16.10
N ALA A 331 9.79 -10.39 -17.24
CA ALA A 331 10.40 -10.79 -18.50
C ALA A 331 11.37 -9.72 -19.01
N ILE A 332 12.65 -9.84 -18.62
CA ILE A 332 13.73 -8.98 -19.11
C ILE A 332 14.17 -9.51 -20.48
N THR A 333 13.96 -8.73 -21.52
CA THR A 333 14.43 -9.05 -22.88
C THR A 333 15.85 -8.58 -23.06
N ARG A 334 16.74 -9.46 -23.48
CA ARG A 334 18.15 -9.12 -23.71
C ARG A 334 18.46 -9.01 -25.22
N PRO A 335 18.49 -7.80 -25.79
CA PRO A 335 18.95 -7.60 -27.15
C PRO A 335 20.41 -8.04 -27.36
N PRO A 336 20.78 -8.51 -28.54
CA PRO A 336 22.18 -8.82 -28.84
C PRO A 336 23.03 -7.54 -28.83
N GLY A 337 24.29 -7.66 -28.39
CA GLY A 337 25.26 -6.55 -28.40
C GLY A 337 25.22 -5.63 -27.15
N LEU A 338 24.41 -5.93 -26.15
CA LEU A 338 24.42 -5.18 -24.90
C LEU A 338 25.70 -5.41 -24.10
N PRO A 339 26.22 -4.36 -23.41
CA PRO A 339 27.33 -4.50 -22.47
C PRO A 339 27.05 -5.55 -21.38
N PRO A 340 28.06 -6.20 -20.81
CA PRO A 340 27.87 -7.26 -19.81
C PRO A 340 27.04 -6.82 -18.60
N PHE A 341 27.20 -5.58 -18.14
CA PHE A 341 26.50 -5.02 -17.00
C PHE A 341 25.02 -4.70 -17.29
N MET A 342 24.61 -4.66 -18.54
CA MET A 342 23.20 -4.50 -18.89
C MET A 342 22.50 -5.87 -18.94
N ARG A 343 21.60 -6.12 -18.00
CA ARG A 343 20.77 -7.35 -18.01
C ARG A 343 19.79 -7.40 -19.17
N GLY A 344 19.35 -6.24 -19.67
CA GLY A 344 18.41 -6.14 -20.78
C GLY A 344 17.42 -4.99 -20.59
N ILE A 345 16.27 -5.14 -21.22
CA ILE A 345 15.18 -4.16 -21.22
C ILE A 345 13.94 -4.80 -20.61
N LEU A 346 13.33 -4.14 -19.64
CA LEU A 346 12.08 -4.51 -19.02
C LEU A 346 10.96 -3.62 -19.54
N ASN A 347 9.86 -4.22 -20.00
CA ASN A 347 8.64 -3.45 -20.27
C ASN A 347 7.78 -3.42 -19.01
N LEU A 348 7.74 -2.26 -18.37
CA LEU A 348 6.91 -2.01 -17.19
C LEU A 348 5.85 -0.97 -17.54
N ARG A 349 4.58 -1.36 -17.53
CA ARG A 349 3.44 -0.48 -17.82
C ARG A 349 3.60 0.32 -19.11
N GLN A 350 3.93 -0.36 -20.23
CA GLN A 350 4.17 0.21 -21.56
C GLN A 350 5.38 1.16 -21.64
N GLN A 351 6.28 1.09 -20.68
CA GLN A 351 7.52 1.87 -20.68
C GLN A 351 8.71 0.94 -20.66
N MET A 352 9.68 1.25 -21.54
CA MET A 352 10.92 0.50 -21.65
C MET A 352 11.92 1.01 -20.62
N ILE A 353 12.43 0.11 -19.78
CA ILE A 353 13.37 0.40 -18.71
C ILE A 353 14.64 -0.39 -18.95
N SER A 354 15.76 0.30 -19.04
CA SER A 354 17.08 -0.32 -19.15
C SER A 354 17.52 -0.87 -17.80
N ILE A 355 17.73 -2.18 -17.71
CA ILE A 355 18.12 -2.87 -16.46
C ILE A 355 19.62 -3.04 -16.38
N VAL A 356 20.21 -2.44 -15.36
CA VAL A 356 21.65 -2.44 -15.07
C VAL A 356 21.93 -3.27 -13.82
N ASP A 357 22.86 -4.18 -13.91
CA ASP A 357 23.37 -4.96 -12.79
C ASP A 357 24.56 -4.22 -12.16
N LEU A 358 24.37 -3.67 -10.96
CA LEU A 358 25.42 -2.94 -10.27
C LEU A 358 26.62 -3.83 -9.93
N ARG A 359 26.43 -5.11 -9.60
CA ARG A 359 27.53 -6.03 -9.34
C ARG A 359 28.40 -6.22 -10.56
N GLN A 360 27.78 -6.43 -11.73
CA GLN A 360 28.52 -6.59 -12.98
C GLN A 360 29.19 -5.30 -13.45
N LEU A 361 28.54 -4.15 -13.25
CA LEU A 361 29.09 -2.85 -13.60
C LEU A 361 30.38 -2.55 -12.85
N TYR A 362 30.48 -2.98 -11.59
CA TYR A 362 31.66 -2.77 -10.74
C TYR A 362 32.52 -4.02 -10.57
N GLY A 363 32.41 -5.00 -11.47
CA GLY A 363 33.28 -6.19 -11.49
C GLY A 363 33.16 -7.10 -10.27
N MET A 364 32.04 -7.03 -9.53
CA MET A 364 31.78 -7.87 -8.37
C MET A 364 31.29 -9.26 -8.78
N ALA A 365 31.45 -10.24 -7.90
CA ALA A 365 30.94 -11.57 -8.11
C ALA A 365 29.38 -11.56 -8.22
N PRO A 366 28.81 -12.37 -9.14
CA PRO A 366 27.35 -12.50 -9.24
C PRO A 366 26.72 -12.93 -7.90
N LEU A 367 25.51 -12.48 -7.64
CA LEU A 367 24.76 -12.91 -6.47
C LEU A 367 24.38 -14.40 -6.59
N ALA A 368 24.69 -15.20 -5.58
CA ALA A 368 24.43 -16.64 -5.60
C ALA A 368 22.93 -16.96 -5.46
N ASP A 369 22.17 -16.12 -4.72
CA ASP A 369 20.73 -16.23 -4.53
C ASP A 369 20.07 -14.87 -4.76
N GLU A 370 19.27 -14.78 -5.81
CA GLU A 370 18.53 -13.58 -6.19
C GLU A 370 17.13 -13.47 -5.59
N SER A 371 16.74 -14.38 -4.68
CA SER A 371 15.39 -14.40 -4.10
C SER A 371 14.98 -13.10 -3.38
N ASN A 372 15.96 -12.38 -2.82
CA ASN A 372 15.77 -11.11 -2.14
C ASN A 372 16.16 -9.90 -3.01
N ALA A 373 16.67 -10.14 -4.22
CA ALA A 373 17.11 -9.08 -5.10
C ALA A 373 15.94 -8.21 -5.56
N LYS A 374 16.19 -6.92 -5.69
CA LYS A 374 15.20 -5.93 -6.11
C LYS A 374 15.77 -5.07 -7.24
N ILE A 375 14.87 -4.43 -7.97
CA ILE A 375 15.20 -3.44 -8.98
C ILE A 375 14.73 -2.08 -8.48
N LEU A 376 15.66 -1.15 -8.29
CA LEU A 376 15.36 0.25 -8.00
C LEU A 376 15.16 0.99 -9.31
N ILE A 377 13.95 1.46 -9.59
CA ILE A 377 13.62 2.22 -10.80
C ILE A 377 13.88 3.70 -10.55
N ILE A 378 14.70 4.29 -11.39
CA ILE A 378 15.13 5.68 -11.32
C ILE A 378 14.75 6.36 -12.62
N GLU A 379 14.38 7.63 -12.55
CA GLU A 379 13.99 8.45 -13.69
C GLU A 379 14.93 9.64 -13.86
N ARG A 380 15.45 9.84 -15.07
CA ARG A 380 16.25 11.00 -15.46
C ARG A 380 15.70 11.57 -16.77
N GLY A 381 15.01 12.70 -16.67
CA GLY A 381 14.31 13.25 -17.83
C GLY A 381 13.22 12.32 -18.35
N GLU A 382 13.34 11.89 -19.60
CA GLU A 382 12.42 10.93 -20.22
C GLU A 382 12.89 9.47 -20.12
N GLU A 383 14.13 9.25 -19.70
CA GLU A 383 14.74 7.94 -19.61
C GLU A 383 14.54 7.29 -18.24
N ARG A 384 14.41 5.96 -18.24
CA ARG A 384 14.27 5.16 -17.02
C ARG A 384 15.29 4.06 -16.97
N TYR A 385 15.87 3.92 -15.80
CA TYR A 385 16.88 2.91 -15.50
C TYR A 385 16.44 2.09 -14.28
N GLY A 386 16.66 0.80 -14.33
CA GLY A 386 16.44 -0.11 -13.21
C GLY A 386 17.78 -0.64 -12.71
N PHE A 387 18.15 -0.36 -11.46
CA PHE A 387 19.37 -0.88 -10.84
C PHE A 387 19.06 -2.11 -10.02
N VAL A 388 19.70 -3.23 -10.38
CA VAL A 388 19.59 -4.47 -9.61
C VAL A 388 20.46 -4.36 -8.37
N VAL A 389 19.85 -4.59 -7.21
CA VAL A 389 20.47 -4.58 -5.88
C VAL A 389 20.21 -5.91 -5.16
N ASP A 390 21.08 -6.31 -4.24
CA ASP A 390 20.98 -7.59 -3.54
C ASP A 390 19.75 -7.66 -2.64
N ALA A 391 19.45 -6.56 -1.96
CA ALA A 391 18.26 -6.42 -1.12
C ALA A 391 17.95 -4.95 -0.86
N VAL A 392 16.68 -4.64 -0.65
CA VAL A 392 16.24 -3.39 -0.03
C VAL A 392 15.96 -3.68 1.44
N ASN A 393 16.56 -2.88 2.33
CA ASN A 393 16.53 -3.15 3.76
C ASN A 393 15.47 -2.31 4.48
N ASN A 394 15.65 -0.98 4.53
CA ASN A 394 14.82 -0.08 5.33
C ASN A 394 14.55 1.23 4.60
N ILE A 395 13.48 1.92 5.00
CA ILE A 395 13.24 3.32 4.66
C ILE A 395 13.37 4.12 5.94
N MET A 396 14.23 5.14 5.95
CA MET A 396 14.53 5.92 7.15
C MET A 396 14.55 7.42 6.88
N THR A 397 14.13 8.19 7.87
CA THR A 397 14.20 9.66 7.84
C THR A 397 15.44 10.12 8.57
N ILE A 398 16.30 10.85 7.87
CA ILE A 398 17.60 11.34 8.35
C ILE A 398 17.55 12.86 8.46
N SER A 399 18.11 13.38 9.57
CA SER A 399 18.31 14.82 9.76
C SER A 399 19.65 15.27 9.19
N ASP A 400 19.77 16.55 8.81
CA ASP A 400 21.04 17.10 8.29
C ASP A 400 22.21 16.93 9.25
N SER A 401 21.96 16.85 10.55
CA SER A 401 23.00 16.62 11.58
C SER A 401 23.62 15.22 11.55
N GLN A 402 23.01 14.27 10.84
CA GLN A 402 23.47 12.89 10.70
C GLN A 402 24.19 12.65 9.35
N ARG A 403 24.30 13.68 8.53
CA ARG A 403 24.95 13.64 7.21
C ARG A 403 26.33 14.26 7.31
N PHE A 404 27.30 13.59 6.75
CA PHE A 404 28.70 14.01 6.73
C PHE A 404 29.29 13.85 5.33
N PRO A 405 30.16 14.74 4.88
CA PRO A 405 30.87 14.55 3.63
C PRO A 405 31.77 13.31 3.71
N ALA A 406 31.80 12.51 2.66
CA ALA A 406 32.65 11.34 2.59
C ALA A 406 34.14 11.75 2.67
N PRO A 407 35.00 11.01 3.40
CA PRO A 407 36.45 11.27 3.47
C PRO A 407 37.10 11.32 2.09
N GLN A 408 38.07 12.22 1.89
CA GLN A 408 38.74 12.39 0.60
C GLN A 408 39.39 11.09 0.09
N LEU A 409 39.94 10.26 0.98
CA LEU A 409 40.53 8.95 0.64
C LEU A 409 39.52 7.96 0.01
N MET A 410 38.23 8.11 0.27
CA MET A 410 37.19 7.31 -0.39
C MET A 410 36.82 7.86 -1.76
N ARG A 411 37.08 9.13 -2.03
CA ARG A 411 36.77 9.80 -3.30
C ARG A 411 37.86 9.61 -4.36
N THR A 412 39.07 9.23 -3.95
CA THR A 412 40.28 9.07 -4.82
C THR A 412 40.54 7.63 -5.23
N GLY A 413 39.62 6.69 -4.94
CA GLY A 413 39.71 5.30 -5.41
C GLY A 413 39.55 5.21 -6.94
N ASN A 414 40.03 4.11 -7.52
CA ASN A 414 39.86 3.80 -8.95
C ASN A 414 38.40 4.02 -9.36
N HIS A 415 38.18 4.63 -10.52
CA HIS A 415 36.82 4.90 -11.08
C HIS A 415 35.95 3.63 -11.27
N ASP A 416 36.51 2.44 -11.04
CA ASP A 416 35.83 1.15 -11.14
C ASP A 416 35.25 0.64 -9.82
N ASP A 417 35.30 1.40 -8.72
CA ASP A 417 34.70 1.01 -7.43
C ASP A 417 33.40 1.78 -7.19
N LEU A 418 32.35 1.07 -6.79
CA LEU A 418 31.05 1.64 -6.39
C LEU A 418 31.22 2.76 -5.34
N ARG A 419 32.28 2.72 -4.55
CA ARG A 419 32.63 3.74 -3.56
C ARG A 419 33.00 5.10 -4.17
N SER A 420 33.40 5.15 -5.44
CA SER A 420 33.75 6.41 -6.12
C SER A 420 32.52 7.30 -6.36
N GLU A 421 31.32 6.71 -6.36
CA GLU A 421 30.05 7.42 -6.55
C GLU A 421 29.50 8.06 -5.26
N MET A 422 30.27 8.00 -4.15
CA MET A 422 29.83 8.46 -2.84
C MET A 422 30.39 9.83 -2.51
N GLU A 423 29.50 10.77 -2.20
CA GLU A 423 29.87 12.11 -1.72
C GLU A 423 29.60 12.31 -0.23
N GLU A 424 28.61 11.60 0.27
CA GLU A 424 28.10 11.76 1.62
C GLU A 424 27.98 10.43 2.35
N MET A 425 28.06 10.50 3.65
CA MET A 425 27.85 9.38 4.57
C MET A 425 26.79 9.75 5.59
N ILE A 426 26.00 8.78 5.99
CA ILE A 426 24.97 8.91 7.00
C ILE A 426 25.38 8.09 8.22
N ASP A 427 25.41 8.71 9.39
CA ASP A 427 25.61 8.02 10.67
C ASP A 427 24.25 7.55 11.20
N ILE A 428 24.07 6.23 11.27
CA ILE A 428 22.88 5.60 11.81
C ILE A 428 23.29 4.73 13.01
N GLY A 429 22.56 4.83 14.10
CA GLY A 429 22.76 3.99 15.26
C GLY A 429 22.74 4.73 16.57
N THR A 430 22.85 3.96 17.64
CA THR A 430 22.98 4.45 19.02
C THR A 430 24.45 4.59 19.38
N ALA A 431 24.74 5.24 20.51
CA ALA A 431 26.11 5.44 21.01
C ALA A 431 26.93 4.13 21.16
N GLU A 432 26.24 2.98 21.25
CA GLU A 432 26.85 1.65 21.42
C GLU A 432 27.03 0.86 20.10
N GLN A 433 26.22 1.17 19.07
CA GLN A 433 26.31 0.54 17.74
C GLN A 433 26.17 1.61 16.66
N ARG A 434 27.30 2.27 16.32
CA ARG A 434 27.36 3.20 15.20
C ARG A 434 27.52 2.41 13.90
N GLN A 435 26.61 2.66 12.96
CA GLN A 435 26.72 2.15 11.60
C GLN A 435 26.69 3.34 10.64
N THR A 436 27.63 3.36 9.72
CA THR A 436 27.72 4.41 8.72
C THR A 436 27.30 3.86 7.37
N LEU A 437 26.38 4.55 6.71
CA LEU A 437 25.92 4.23 5.36
C LEU A 437 26.50 5.22 4.37
N SER A 438 26.88 4.73 3.22
CA SER A 438 27.32 5.56 2.10
C SER A 438 26.10 5.99 1.27
N VAL A 439 26.00 7.29 0.96
CA VAL A 439 24.91 7.81 0.13
C VAL A 439 25.27 7.65 -1.33
N PHE A 440 24.40 6.93 -2.05
CA PHE A 440 24.55 6.66 -3.47
C PHE A 440 23.94 7.79 -4.31
N ARG A 441 24.70 8.30 -5.28
CA ARG A 441 24.28 9.38 -6.19
C ARG A 441 24.02 8.84 -7.59
N CYS A 442 22.74 8.74 -7.93
CA CYS A 442 22.32 8.22 -9.23
C CYS A 442 22.79 9.07 -10.41
N ASP A 443 22.86 10.39 -10.23
CA ASP A 443 23.25 11.29 -11.32
C ASP A 443 24.62 10.94 -11.89
N ARG A 444 25.61 10.69 -11.03
CA ARG A 444 26.96 10.30 -11.46
C ARG A 444 27.00 8.95 -12.16
N LEU A 445 26.28 7.97 -11.59
CA LEU A 445 26.19 6.66 -12.21
C LEU A 445 25.61 6.74 -13.63
N LEU A 446 24.55 7.53 -13.79
CA LEU A 446 23.90 7.72 -15.09
C LEU A 446 24.83 8.46 -16.08
N ASP A 447 25.66 9.42 -15.61
CA ASP A 447 26.66 10.07 -16.44
C ASP A 447 27.75 9.08 -16.91
N LYS A 448 28.19 8.16 -16.03
CA LYS A 448 29.13 7.08 -16.36
C LYS A 448 28.53 6.13 -17.39
N LEU A 449 27.31 5.67 -17.20
CA LEU A 449 26.61 4.80 -18.15
C LEU A 449 26.46 5.44 -19.54
N GLY A 450 26.19 6.76 -19.60
CA GLY A 450 26.14 7.50 -20.85
C GLY A 450 27.49 7.58 -21.58
N GLN A 451 28.62 7.58 -20.84
CA GLN A 451 29.96 7.57 -21.42
C GLN A 451 30.41 6.19 -21.90
N GLU A 452 29.98 5.10 -21.22
CA GLU A 452 30.32 3.72 -21.60
C GLU A 452 29.42 3.17 -22.73
N ALA A 453 28.28 3.82 -22.98
CA ALA A 453 27.34 3.46 -24.05
C ALA A 453 27.61 4.23 -25.37
N ALA A 454 28.47 5.24 -25.37
CA ALA A 454 28.86 6.06 -26.51
C ALA A 454 30.16 5.54 -27.12
#